data_b0896b57a04c4055abaf75de32c61cfb
#
_entry.id   b0896b57a04c4055abaf75de32c61cfb
#
_cell.length_a   1.000
_cell.length_b   1.000
_cell.length_c   1.000
_cell.angle_alpha   90.00
_cell.angle_beta   90.00
_cell.angle_gamma   90.00
#
_symmetry.space_group_name_H-M   'P 1'
#
loop_
_entity.id
_entity.type
_entity.pdbx_description
1 polymer ?
#
loop_
_entity_poly.entity_id
_entity_poly.type
_entity_poly.pdbx_seq_one_letter_code
_entity_poly.pdbx_strand_id
1 'polypeptide(L)'
;MGVYLGVAAAAAVGANADDKTTEWVYIGTHGAAKSDPDSQRSVQGIYAARFNIRTGELSPAQLQVQLPRATWLTAHPRLPVIYTAADAGPTSAAESNIVGFEIEPASGKLTQLGQVGAGGLDATHLTFDSASNTLFVANHGSGDVTAVPVRPDGQLGAVASSQKDYGTGPNPRQKMPEPHGVAIDPSHHFLLATDFGADRIFVYEFNGHTRTLTPAKVPFESLPPGSGPRHISFAPDGKHLYLLTELTAELRVYRWDASSGHLELAQTLSAYPADYSGNQKSGAEIAMSRDGRFLYVSLRGDQDSLVVYSIARGTGQLSEIQRVSALGKAPWSIAIDPAGRWLFVANEASNSVTLFGVDPASGKLTATDASLSIPRPVAVTFYARRRVRS
;
A
#
# COMPACT_ATOMS: atom_id res chain seq x y z
N MET A 1 33.45 -46.24 -34.02
CA MET A 1 33.43 -45.43 -32.81
C MET A 1 32.31 -44.39 -32.94
N GLY A 2 31.14 -44.69 -32.45
CA GLY A 2 29.96 -43.81 -32.50
C GLY A 2 29.79 -43.12 -31.18
N VAL A 3 29.73 -41.78 -31.19
CA VAL A 3 29.48 -40.95 -30.02
C VAL A 3 27.95 -40.70 -29.95
N TYR A 4 27.30 -41.25 -28.91
CA TYR A 4 25.91 -40.93 -28.59
C TYR A 4 25.89 -39.63 -27.77
N LEU A 5 25.34 -38.57 -28.33
CA LEU A 5 24.97 -37.39 -27.62
C LEU A 5 23.59 -37.60 -26.98
N GLY A 6 23.58 -37.79 -25.66
CA GLY A 6 22.36 -37.81 -24.86
C GLY A 6 21.81 -36.40 -24.69
N VAL A 7 20.62 -36.13 -25.24
CA VAL A 7 19.83 -34.92 -24.98
C VAL A 7 19.09 -35.15 -23.66
N ALA A 8 19.49 -34.45 -22.62
CA ALA A 8 18.75 -34.40 -21.37
C ALA A 8 17.49 -33.53 -21.57
N ALA A 9 16.32 -34.17 -21.62
CA ALA A 9 15.06 -33.51 -21.58
C ALA A 9 14.83 -32.93 -20.16
N ALA A 10 14.84 -31.65 -20.04
CA ALA A 10 14.36 -30.95 -18.82
C ALA A 10 12.86 -31.22 -18.69
N ALA A 11 12.48 -32.04 -17.71
CA ALA A 11 11.08 -32.22 -17.34
C ALA A 11 10.52 -30.89 -16.83
N ALA A 12 9.60 -30.28 -17.58
CA ALA A 12 8.76 -29.23 -17.10
C ALA A 12 7.88 -29.80 -15.98
N VAL A 13 8.18 -29.43 -14.73
CA VAL A 13 7.32 -29.75 -13.60
C VAL A 13 6.01 -28.97 -13.82
N GLY A 14 4.98 -29.66 -14.28
CA GLY A 14 3.63 -29.16 -14.41
C GLY A 14 3.15 -28.76 -13.01
N ALA A 15 3.07 -27.46 -12.75
CA ALA A 15 2.50 -26.94 -11.52
C ALA A 15 1.03 -27.32 -11.46
N ASN A 16 0.66 -28.20 -10.53
CA ASN A 16 -0.74 -28.56 -10.25
C ASN A 16 -1.51 -27.28 -9.90
N ALA A 17 -2.54 -26.95 -10.67
CA ALA A 17 -3.38 -25.75 -10.52
C ALA A 17 -4.21 -25.72 -9.21
N ASP A 18 -4.14 -26.76 -8.38
CA ASP A 18 -4.93 -26.97 -7.17
C ASP A 18 -4.15 -26.92 -5.85
N ASP A 19 -2.93 -26.38 -5.85
CA ASP A 19 -2.18 -26.28 -4.59
C ASP A 19 -2.76 -25.17 -3.70
N LYS A 20 -3.47 -25.58 -2.64
CA LYS A 20 -4.09 -24.72 -1.61
C LYS A 20 -3.08 -23.85 -0.83
N THR A 21 -1.79 -24.01 -1.11
CA THR A 21 -0.69 -23.27 -0.48
C THR A 21 -0.12 -22.18 -1.37
N THR A 22 -0.63 -22.03 -2.59
CA THR A 22 -0.14 -21.04 -3.55
C THR A 22 -1.13 -19.91 -3.75
N GLU A 23 -0.64 -18.68 -3.63
CA GLU A 23 -1.35 -17.45 -3.89
C GLU A 23 -0.69 -16.66 -5.04
N TRP A 24 -1.37 -15.63 -5.54
CA TRP A 24 -0.78 -14.67 -6.45
C TRP A 24 -0.40 -13.40 -5.67
N VAL A 25 0.83 -12.94 -5.87
CA VAL A 25 1.29 -11.61 -5.45
C VAL A 25 1.40 -10.72 -6.68
N TYR A 26 0.81 -9.52 -6.59
CA TYR A 26 0.84 -8.51 -7.63
C TYR A 26 1.66 -7.32 -7.16
N ILE A 27 2.53 -6.83 -8.03
CA ILE A 27 3.46 -5.73 -7.74
C ILE A 27 3.26 -4.63 -8.77
N GLY A 28 2.92 -3.43 -8.29
CA GLY A 28 2.85 -2.22 -9.09
C GLY A 28 4.20 -1.52 -9.16
N THR A 29 4.46 -0.86 -10.29
CA THR A 29 5.72 -0.16 -10.52
C THR A 29 5.53 1.35 -10.66
N HIS A 30 6.52 2.09 -10.20
CA HIS A 30 6.59 3.54 -10.38
C HIS A 30 6.78 3.89 -11.86
N GLY A 31 6.18 5.01 -12.30
CA GLY A 31 6.34 5.48 -13.65
C GLY A 31 7.80 5.81 -14.02
N ALA A 32 8.14 5.74 -15.32
CA ALA A 32 9.40 6.23 -15.83
C ALA A 32 9.50 7.75 -15.64
N ALA A 33 10.67 8.24 -15.27
CA ALA A 33 10.95 9.65 -15.37
C ALA A 33 10.92 10.07 -16.87
N LYS A 34 10.63 11.35 -17.15
CA LYS A 34 10.64 11.85 -18.55
C LYS A 34 11.98 11.62 -19.25
N SER A 35 13.08 11.58 -18.46
CA SER A 35 14.44 11.32 -18.92
C SER A 35 14.75 9.85 -19.17
N ASP A 36 13.88 8.91 -18.75
CA ASP A 36 14.16 7.50 -18.88
C ASP A 36 14.00 7.04 -20.35
N PRO A 37 14.87 6.12 -20.83
CA PRO A 37 14.75 5.54 -22.16
C PRO A 37 13.40 4.82 -22.35
N ASP A 38 12.90 4.78 -23.59
CA ASP A 38 11.64 4.07 -23.91
C ASP A 38 11.67 2.59 -23.51
N SER A 39 12.86 1.97 -23.50
CA SER A 39 13.03 0.60 -22.99
C SER A 39 12.66 0.42 -21.52
N GLN A 40 12.81 1.48 -20.69
CA GLN A 40 12.38 1.43 -19.29
C GLN A 40 10.88 1.66 -19.14
N ARG A 41 10.26 2.40 -20.06
CA ARG A 41 8.80 2.62 -20.06
C ARG A 41 8.03 1.38 -20.46
N SER A 42 8.56 0.56 -21.34
CA SER A 42 7.92 -0.66 -21.85
C SER A 42 7.82 -1.79 -20.82
N VAL A 43 8.57 -1.72 -19.73
CA VAL A 43 8.59 -2.75 -18.66
C VAL A 43 7.84 -2.32 -17.40
N GLN A 44 7.13 -1.19 -17.44
CA GLN A 44 6.36 -0.69 -16.30
C GLN A 44 4.92 -1.17 -16.33
N GLY A 45 4.37 -1.39 -15.14
CA GLY A 45 3.00 -1.85 -15.02
C GLY A 45 2.76 -2.69 -13.79
N ILE A 46 1.97 -3.73 -13.94
CA ILE A 46 1.65 -4.69 -12.89
C ILE A 46 2.31 -6.02 -13.21
N TYR A 47 3.15 -6.48 -12.31
CA TYR A 47 3.77 -7.81 -12.34
C TYR A 47 3.01 -8.76 -11.45
N ALA A 48 3.05 -10.06 -11.78
CA ALA A 48 2.55 -11.13 -10.92
C ALA A 48 3.59 -12.24 -10.75
N ALA A 49 3.62 -12.82 -9.56
CA ALA A 49 4.38 -14.02 -9.25
C ALA A 49 3.52 -14.99 -8.44
N ARG A 50 3.76 -16.30 -8.58
CA ARG A 50 3.22 -17.30 -7.66
C ARG A 50 4.02 -17.28 -6.37
N PHE A 51 3.32 -17.39 -5.28
CA PHE A 51 3.87 -17.36 -3.94
C PHE A 51 3.35 -18.54 -3.12
N ASN A 52 4.27 -19.37 -2.63
CA ASN A 52 3.93 -20.44 -1.72
C ASN A 52 3.92 -19.94 -0.28
N ILE A 53 2.73 -19.82 0.31
CA ILE A 53 2.52 -19.27 1.66
C ILE A 53 3.13 -20.13 2.79
N ARG A 54 3.50 -21.36 2.52
CA ARG A 54 4.14 -22.25 3.50
C ARG A 54 5.65 -22.18 3.51
N THR A 55 6.24 -22.10 2.32
CA THR A 55 7.70 -22.17 2.14
C THR A 55 8.35 -20.82 1.88
N GLY A 56 7.57 -19.82 1.44
CA GLY A 56 8.08 -18.52 1.00
C GLY A 56 8.64 -18.54 -0.43
N GLU A 57 8.52 -19.66 -1.15
CA GLU A 57 9.00 -19.76 -2.52
C GLU A 57 8.23 -18.85 -3.47
N LEU A 58 8.96 -18.18 -4.34
CA LEU A 58 8.46 -17.28 -5.36
C LEU A 58 8.79 -17.81 -6.76
N SER A 59 7.80 -17.83 -7.65
CA SER A 59 8.10 -17.99 -9.08
C SER A 59 8.73 -16.71 -9.63
N PRO A 60 9.41 -16.77 -10.79
CA PRO A 60 9.79 -15.55 -11.50
C PRO A 60 8.58 -14.66 -11.75
N ALA A 61 8.75 -13.35 -11.54
CA ALA A 61 7.71 -12.37 -11.81
C ALA A 61 7.50 -12.18 -13.31
N GLN A 62 6.25 -12.03 -13.72
CA GLN A 62 5.88 -11.79 -15.12
C GLN A 62 5.05 -10.52 -15.22
N LEU A 63 5.37 -9.66 -16.20
CA LEU A 63 4.56 -8.48 -16.50
C LEU A 63 3.19 -8.93 -17.02
N GLN A 64 2.14 -8.55 -16.32
CA GLN A 64 0.76 -8.88 -16.67
C GLN A 64 0.12 -7.78 -17.53
N VAL A 65 0.36 -6.54 -17.15
CA VAL A 65 -0.21 -5.37 -17.81
C VAL A 65 0.83 -4.27 -17.84
N GLN A 66 1.07 -3.71 -19.03
CA GLN A 66 1.83 -2.48 -19.19
C GLN A 66 0.93 -1.30 -18.83
N LEU A 67 1.32 -0.52 -17.83
CA LEU A 67 0.54 0.58 -17.31
C LEU A 67 1.46 1.66 -16.75
N PRO A 68 1.31 2.95 -17.11
CA PRO A 68 2.11 4.00 -16.52
C PRO A 68 1.71 4.19 -15.05
N ARG A 69 2.72 4.14 -14.16
CA ARG A 69 2.59 4.44 -12.74
C ARG A 69 1.46 3.68 -12.02
N ALA A 70 1.55 2.36 -11.95
CA ALA A 70 0.70 1.56 -11.06
C ALA A 70 1.14 1.81 -9.58
N THR A 71 0.81 3.00 -9.04
CA THR A 71 1.36 3.54 -7.78
C THR A 71 0.82 2.85 -6.55
N TRP A 72 -0.40 2.31 -6.61
CA TRP A 72 -1.03 1.58 -5.53
C TRP A 72 -1.92 0.47 -6.08
N LEU A 73 -1.98 -0.65 -5.36
CA LEU A 73 -2.80 -1.81 -5.69
C LEU A 73 -3.70 -2.16 -4.51
N THR A 74 -4.97 -2.38 -4.78
CA THR A 74 -5.95 -2.85 -3.79
C THR A 74 -6.75 -4.02 -4.35
N ALA A 75 -6.74 -5.17 -3.64
CA ALA A 75 -7.55 -6.32 -4.02
C ALA A 75 -8.99 -6.17 -3.50
N HIS A 76 -9.97 -6.55 -4.34
CA HIS A 76 -11.35 -6.65 -3.88
C HIS A 76 -11.47 -7.79 -2.85
N PRO A 77 -12.14 -7.56 -1.70
CA PRO A 77 -12.13 -8.54 -0.61
C PRO A 77 -12.89 -9.84 -0.91
N ARG A 78 -13.73 -9.87 -1.95
CA ARG A 78 -14.60 -11.02 -2.28
C ARG A 78 -14.47 -11.52 -3.72
N LEU A 79 -14.20 -10.62 -4.67
CA LEU A 79 -14.10 -10.93 -6.09
C LEU A 79 -12.63 -11.12 -6.51
N PRO A 80 -12.34 -11.88 -7.58
CA PRO A 80 -11.03 -11.96 -8.18
C PRO A 80 -10.74 -10.69 -9.01
N VAL A 81 -10.65 -9.54 -8.32
CA VAL A 81 -10.45 -8.23 -8.92
C VAL A 81 -9.41 -7.46 -8.13
N ILE A 82 -8.53 -6.76 -8.82
CA ILE A 82 -7.65 -5.74 -8.25
C ILE A 82 -7.92 -4.40 -8.91
N TYR A 83 -7.69 -3.34 -8.13
CA TYR A 83 -7.78 -1.95 -8.58
C TYR A 83 -6.43 -1.28 -8.41
N THR A 84 -6.09 -0.39 -9.33
CA THR A 84 -4.87 0.41 -9.26
C THR A 84 -5.15 1.86 -9.59
N ALA A 85 -4.40 2.74 -8.94
CA ALA A 85 -4.23 4.11 -9.40
C ALA A 85 -3.18 4.10 -10.52
N ALA A 86 -3.46 4.80 -11.61
CA ALA A 86 -2.57 4.92 -12.76
C ALA A 86 -2.67 6.31 -13.39
N ASP A 87 -1.60 6.78 -13.99
CA ASP A 87 -1.63 8.03 -14.75
C ASP A 87 -2.40 7.85 -16.06
N ALA A 88 -3.15 8.89 -16.46
CA ALA A 88 -3.86 8.89 -17.75
C ALA A 88 -2.93 9.14 -18.94
N GLY A 89 -1.65 9.46 -18.72
CA GLY A 89 -0.70 9.78 -19.78
C GLY A 89 0.70 10.08 -19.27
N PRO A 90 1.62 10.46 -20.16
CA PRO A 90 3.03 10.67 -19.82
C PRO A 90 3.31 11.96 -19.02
N THR A 91 2.30 12.73 -18.69
CA THR A 91 2.43 13.97 -17.91
C THR A 91 1.55 13.92 -16.68
N SER A 92 2.07 14.31 -15.52
CA SER A 92 1.34 14.48 -14.26
C SER A 92 0.23 15.56 -14.29
N ALA A 93 0.02 16.22 -15.44
CA ALA A 93 -1.01 17.24 -15.64
C ALA A 93 -2.35 16.65 -16.15
N ALA A 94 -2.40 15.35 -16.48
CA ALA A 94 -3.64 14.69 -16.85
C ALA A 94 -4.30 14.07 -15.62
N GLU A 95 -5.63 14.06 -15.58
CA GLU A 95 -6.39 13.37 -14.53
C GLU A 95 -5.93 11.91 -14.44
N SER A 96 -5.70 11.43 -13.22
CA SER A 96 -5.37 10.04 -12.99
C SER A 96 -6.59 9.14 -13.22
N ASN A 97 -6.34 7.88 -13.54
CA ASN A 97 -7.39 6.87 -13.66
C ASN A 97 -7.33 5.88 -12.49
N ILE A 98 -8.49 5.36 -12.14
CA ILE A 98 -8.60 4.10 -11.40
C ILE A 98 -8.95 3.02 -12.41
N VAL A 99 -8.13 1.98 -12.46
CA VAL A 99 -8.29 0.86 -13.40
C VAL A 99 -8.57 -0.41 -12.60
N GLY A 100 -9.63 -1.13 -12.99
CA GLY A 100 -9.99 -2.43 -12.44
C GLY A 100 -9.53 -3.55 -13.37
N PHE A 101 -9.00 -4.64 -12.80
CA PHE A 101 -8.61 -5.84 -13.52
C PHE A 101 -9.23 -7.07 -12.88
N GLU A 102 -9.83 -7.90 -13.71
CA GLU A 102 -10.22 -9.26 -13.35
C GLU A 102 -8.98 -10.17 -13.32
N ILE A 103 -8.90 -11.01 -12.29
CA ILE A 103 -7.85 -12.00 -12.11
C ILE A 103 -8.37 -13.35 -12.60
N GLU A 104 -7.66 -13.99 -13.53
CA GLU A 104 -7.86 -15.41 -13.80
C GLU A 104 -7.19 -16.24 -12.68
N PRO A 105 -7.97 -16.89 -11.79
CA PRO A 105 -7.39 -17.52 -10.60
C PRO A 105 -6.36 -18.62 -10.87
N ALA A 106 -6.45 -19.29 -12.03
CA ALA A 106 -5.54 -20.39 -12.39
C ALA A 106 -4.17 -19.87 -12.83
N SER A 107 -4.12 -18.83 -13.66
CA SER A 107 -2.90 -18.32 -14.29
C SER A 107 -2.37 -17.03 -13.66
N GLY A 108 -3.17 -16.32 -12.83
CA GLY A 108 -2.86 -15.00 -12.32
C GLY A 108 -2.94 -13.88 -13.37
N LYS A 109 -3.37 -14.22 -14.58
CA LYS A 109 -3.50 -13.26 -15.68
C LYS A 109 -4.51 -12.17 -15.35
N LEU A 110 -4.17 -10.94 -15.70
CA LEU A 110 -5.02 -9.78 -15.55
C LEU A 110 -5.71 -9.45 -16.87
N THR A 111 -7.02 -9.21 -16.80
CA THR A 111 -7.80 -8.69 -17.92
C THR A 111 -8.48 -7.40 -17.44
N GLN A 112 -8.32 -6.30 -18.19
CA GLN A 112 -8.92 -5.04 -17.81
C GLN A 112 -10.44 -5.16 -17.78
N LEU A 113 -11.04 -4.86 -16.63
CA LEU A 113 -12.48 -4.88 -16.38
C LEU A 113 -13.12 -3.52 -16.72
N GLY A 114 -12.38 -2.43 -16.50
CA GLY A 114 -12.82 -1.07 -16.79
C GLY A 114 -11.89 -0.04 -16.16
N GLN A 115 -12.16 1.24 -16.47
CA GLN A 115 -11.46 2.37 -15.86
C GLN A 115 -12.40 3.57 -15.73
N VAL A 116 -12.10 4.44 -14.76
CA VAL A 116 -12.77 5.74 -14.56
C VAL A 116 -11.73 6.77 -14.15
N GLY A 117 -12.02 8.06 -14.37
CA GLY A 117 -11.21 9.13 -13.81
C GLY A 117 -11.17 9.05 -12.28
N ALA A 118 -10.03 9.36 -11.69
CA ALA A 118 -9.84 9.37 -10.24
C ALA A 118 -10.51 10.57 -9.54
N GLY A 119 -10.95 11.56 -10.31
CA GLY A 119 -11.47 12.84 -9.81
C GLY A 119 -10.37 13.79 -9.36
N GLY A 120 -9.13 13.60 -9.80
CA GLY A 120 -7.99 14.43 -9.47
C GLY A 120 -6.70 13.98 -10.15
N LEU A 121 -5.58 14.58 -9.76
CA LEU A 121 -4.27 14.37 -10.36
C LEU A 121 -3.37 13.58 -9.42
N ASP A 122 -2.46 12.77 -9.99
CA ASP A 122 -1.44 12.02 -9.28
C ASP A 122 -2.04 11.16 -8.15
N ALA A 123 -3.04 10.33 -8.50
CA ALA A 123 -3.65 9.39 -7.55
C ALA A 123 -2.58 8.45 -7.00
N THR A 124 -2.40 8.44 -5.67
CA THR A 124 -1.26 7.80 -5.04
C THR A 124 -1.61 6.69 -4.06
N HIS A 125 -2.82 6.70 -3.52
CA HIS A 125 -3.28 5.68 -2.57
C HIS A 125 -4.76 5.37 -2.73
N LEU A 126 -5.11 4.08 -2.55
CA LEU A 126 -6.47 3.58 -2.58
C LEU A 126 -6.78 2.77 -1.32
N THR A 127 -7.96 2.96 -0.77
CA THR A 127 -8.53 2.01 0.20
C THR A 127 -9.94 1.58 -0.21
N PHE A 128 -10.30 0.34 0.11
CA PHE A 128 -11.59 -0.25 -0.26
C PHE A 128 -12.48 -0.47 0.96
N ASP A 129 -13.65 0.16 0.96
CA ASP A 129 -14.68 -0.14 1.94
C ASP A 129 -15.58 -1.30 1.49
N SER A 130 -15.51 -2.42 2.21
CA SER A 130 -16.27 -3.62 1.89
C SER A 130 -17.75 -3.54 2.29
N ALA A 131 -18.13 -2.61 3.15
CA ALA A 131 -19.50 -2.42 3.61
C ALA A 131 -20.36 -1.72 2.54
N SER A 132 -19.82 -0.65 1.93
CA SER A 132 -20.50 0.12 0.89
C SER A 132 -20.10 -0.24 -0.54
N ASN A 133 -19.07 -1.09 -0.72
CA ASN A 133 -18.38 -1.32 -2.00
C ASN A 133 -17.92 0.01 -2.62
N THR A 134 -17.09 0.75 -1.92
CA THR A 134 -16.55 2.04 -2.35
C THR A 134 -15.03 2.02 -2.28
N LEU A 135 -14.36 2.52 -3.32
CA LEU A 135 -12.95 2.86 -3.29
C LEU A 135 -12.81 4.34 -2.91
N PHE A 136 -11.92 4.62 -1.99
CA PHE A 136 -11.48 5.98 -1.69
C PHE A 136 -10.10 6.21 -2.28
N VAL A 137 -9.89 7.40 -2.81
CA VAL A 137 -8.68 7.76 -3.57
C VAL A 137 -8.07 9.02 -2.97
N ALA A 138 -6.77 8.99 -2.71
CA ALA A 138 -5.96 10.17 -2.42
C ALA A 138 -5.33 10.67 -3.74
N ASN A 139 -5.73 11.86 -4.19
CA ASN A 139 -5.20 12.51 -5.39
C ASN A 139 -4.15 13.54 -4.98
N HIS A 140 -2.92 13.09 -4.82
CA HIS A 140 -1.79 13.84 -4.27
C HIS A 140 -1.49 15.12 -5.07
N GLY A 141 -1.52 15.03 -6.39
CA GLY A 141 -1.14 16.15 -7.27
C GLY A 141 -2.19 17.25 -7.38
N SER A 142 -3.41 17.03 -6.89
CA SER A 142 -4.48 18.03 -6.94
C SER A 142 -5.12 18.33 -5.59
N GLY A 143 -4.78 17.60 -4.53
CA GLY A 143 -5.31 17.83 -3.19
C GLY A 143 -6.76 17.36 -2.99
N ASP A 144 -7.25 16.44 -3.83
CA ASP A 144 -8.62 15.94 -3.76
C ASP A 144 -8.67 14.55 -3.14
N VAL A 145 -9.70 14.30 -2.33
CA VAL A 145 -10.06 12.98 -1.82
C VAL A 145 -11.39 12.57 -2.41
N THR A 146 -11.44 11.44 -3.09
CA THR A 146 -12.63 11.04 -3.86
C THR A 146 -13.16 9.67 -3.45
N ALA A 147 -14.48 9.47 -3.66
CA ALA A 147 -15.18 8.22 -3.44
C ALA A 147 -15.69 7.67 -4.79
N VAL A 148 -15.25 6.47 -5.15
CA VAL A 148 -15.56 5.78 -6.40
C VAL A 148 -16.37 4.52 -6.07
N PRO A 149 -17.64 4.45 -6.46
CA PRO A 149 -18.47 3.26 -6.26
C PRO A 149 -17.93 2.04 -7.02
N VAL A 150 -18.03 0.87 -6.42
CA VAL A 150 -17.79 -0.41 -7.10
C VAL A 150 -19.10 -1.19 -7.19
N ARG A 151 -19.42 -1.67 -8.37
CA ARG A 151 -20.61 -2.47 -8.65
C ARG A 151 -20.46 -3.89 -8.11
N PRO A 152 -21.55 -4.64 -7.96
CA PRO A 152 -21.50 -6.04 -7.49
C PRO A 152 -20.66 -6.98 -8.37
N ASP A 153 -20.46 -6.64 -9.64
CA ASP A 153 -19.61 -7.35 -10.61
C ASP A 153 -18.14 -6.91 -10.58
N GLY A 154 -17.77 -5.95 -9.72
CA GLY A 154 -16.44 -5.41 -9.60
C GLY A 154 -16.13 -4.23 -10.53
N GLN A 155 -17.06 -3.84 -11.41
CA GLN A 155 -16.85 -2.67 -12.27
C GLN A 155 -16.91 -1.37 -11.48
N LEU A 156 -16.13 -0.39 -11.92
CA LEU A 156 -16.07 0.95 -11.35
C LEU A 156 -17.23 1.81 -11.81
N GLY A 157 -17.83 2.57 -10.90
CA GLY A 157 -18.76 3.66 -11.21
C GLY A 157 -18.03 4.99 -11.33
N ALA A 158 -18.71 6.03 -11.80
CA ALA A 158 -18.17 7.39 -11.79
C ALA A 158 -17.96 7.88 -10.34
N VAL A 159 -17.04 8.84 -10.15
CA VAL A 159 -16.83 9.51 -8.85
C VAL A 159 -18.15 10.00 -8.29
N ALA A 160 -18.51 9.56 -7.09
CA ALA A 160 -19.76 9.91 -6.41
C ALA A 160 -19.60 11.11 -5.49
N SER A 161 -18.40 11.33 -4.97
CA SER A 161 -18.09 12.46 -4.08
C SER A 161 -16.62 12.83 -4.20
N SER A 162 -16.34 14.14 -4.09
CA SER A 162 -14.99 14.70 -4.01
C SER A 162 -14.95 15.75 -2.91
N GLN A 163 -13.87 15.73 -2.13
CA GLN A 163 -13.56 16.76 -1.13
C GLN A 163 -12.17 17.32 -1.42
N LYS A 164 -12.02 18.63 -1.28
CA LYS A 164 -10.76 19.32 -1.48
C LYS A 164 -10.12 19.62 -0.13
N ASP A 165 -8.94 19.09 0.12
CA ASP A 165 -8.10 19.44 1.25
C ASP A 165 -7.57 20.89 1.12
N TYR A 166 -7.11 21.47 2.21
CA TYR A 166 -6.59 22.84 2.22
C TYR A 166 -5.49 23.02 3.25
N GLY A 167 -4.56 23.90 2.94
CA GLY A 167 -3.40 24.22 3.78
C GLY A 167 -2.09 24.06 3.04
N THR A 168 -1.01 24.45 3.71
CA THR A 168 0.38 24.31 3.25
C THR A 168 1.28 24.14 4.47
N GLY A 169 2.51 23.62 4.26
CA GLY A 169 3.51 23.49 5.30
C GLY A 169 4.79 24.28 4.98
N PRO A 170 5.75 24.31 5.93
CA PRO A 170 6.99 25.07 5.77
C PRO A 170 8.03 24.41 4.87
N ASN A 171 7.90 23.10 4.59
CA ASN A 171 8.84 22.41 3.74
C ASN A 171 8.68 22.87 2.28
N PRO A 172 9.75 23.06 1.49
CA PRO A 172 9.66 23.41 0.07
C PRO A 172 8.78 22.48 -0.79
N ARG A 173 8.54 21.26 -0.35
CA ARG A 173 7.62 20.30 -0.98
C ARG A 173 6.16 20.53 -0.63
N GLN A 174 5.83 21.26 0.44
CA GLN A 174 4.49 21.45 1.01
C GLN A 174 3.84 22.74 0.51
N LYS A 175 3.75 22.94 -0.80
CA LYS A 175 3.24 24.20 -1.41
C LYS A 175 1.73 24.22 -1.60
N MET A 176 1.08 23.09 -1.50
CA MET A 176 -0.36 22.89 -1.70
C MET A 176 -0.81 21.66 -0.90
N PRO A 177 -2.11 21.41 -0.76
CA PRO A 177 -2.59 20.15 -0.19
C PRO A 177 -2.15 18.98 -1.07
N GLU A 178 -1.67 17.93 -0.42
CA GLU A 178 -1.12 16.73 -1.05
C GLU A 178 -1.57 15.49 -0.27
N PRO A 179 -2.87 15.07 -0.36
CA PRO A 179 -3.35 13.87 0.31
C PRO A 179 -2.55 12.66 -0.17
N HIS A 180 -1.92 11.96 0.78
CA HIS A 180 -1.02 10.86 0.47
C HIS A 180 -1.61 9.49 0.84
N GLY A 181 -2.39 9.40 1.90
CA GLY A 181 -3.02 8.18 2.35
C GLY A 181 -4.47 8.38 2.73
N VAL A 182 -5.32 7.38 2.50
CA VAL A 182 -6.72 7.36 2.93
C VAL A 182 -7.02 6.07 3.67
N ALA A 183 -7.80 6.14 4.74
CA ALA A 183 -8.28 4.98 5.48
C ALA A 183 -9.73 5.20 5.95
N ILE A 184 -10.59 4.20 5.67
CA ILE A 184 -11.94 4.16 6.26
C ILE A 184 -11.82 3.61 7.69
N ASP A 185 -12.52 4.21 8.63
CA ASP A 185 -12.54 3.74 10.01
C ASP A 185 -13.29 2.40 10.14
N PRO A 186 -13.03 1.61 11.19
CA PRO A 186 -13.69 0.31 11.39
C PRO A 186 -15.20 0.37 11.57
N SER A 187 -15.79 1.53 11.86
CA SER A 187 -17.24 1.73 11.89
C SER A 187 -17.85 1.98 10.50
N HIS A 188 -17.02 2.24 9.48
CA HIS A 188 -17.41 2.61 8.12
C HIS A 188 -18.14 3.96 8.00
N HIS A 189 -18.03 4.83 9.02
CA HIS A 189 -18.68 6.15 9.05
C HIS A 189 -17.73 7.32 8.80
N PHE A 190 -16.41 7.12 8.94
CA PHE A 190 -15.44 8.18 8.77
C PHE A 190 -14.31 7.74 7.84
N LEU A 191 -14.02 8.59 6.86
CA LEU A 191 -12.80 8.49 6.05
C LEU A 191 -11.77 9.48 6.59
N LEU A 192 -10.56 9.00 6.84
CA LEU A 192 -9.43 9.84 7.19
C LEU A 192 -8.48 9.96 6.01
N ALA A 193 -7.98 11.17 5.76
CA ALA A 193 -6.99 11.44 4.74
C ALA A 193 -5.77 12.13 5.37
N THR A 194 -4.60 11.54 5.19
CA THR A 194 -3.33 12.16 5.59
C THR A 194 -2.87 13.09 4.48
N ASP A 195 -2.74 14.38 4.78
CA ASP A 195 -2.29 15.36 3.82
C ASP A 195 -0.84 15.78 4.11
N PHE A 196 0.06 15.31 3.25
CA PHE A 196 1.49 15.60 3.32
C PHE A 196 1.77 17.10 3.21
N GLY A 197 1.06 17.79 2.31
CA GLY A 197 1.28 19.20 2.02
C GLY A 197 0.76 20.14 3.11
N ALA A 198 -0.33 19.75 3.77
CA ALA A 198 -1.01 20.58 4.76
C ALA A 198 -0.64 20.29 6.22
N ASP A 199 0.19 19.26 6.50
CA ASP A 199 0.50 18.77 7.86
C ASP A 199 -0.78 18.45 8.66
N ARG A 200 -1.74 17.75 8.04
CA ARG A 200 -3.04 17.42 8.64
C ARG A 200 -3.47 15.97 8.40
N ILE A 201 -4.32 15.49 9.31
CA ILE A 201 -5.20 14.36 9.06
C ILE A 201 -6.60 14.93 8.89
N PHE A 202 -7.13 14.97 7.67
CA PHE A 202 -8.51 15.37 7.44
C PHE A 202 -9.47 14.25 7.82
N VAL A 203 -10.63 14.62 8.37
CA VAL A 203 -11.67 13.69 8.79
C VAL A 203 -12.96 14.03 8.06
N TYR A 204 -13.48 13.07 7.33
CA TYR A 204 -14.73 13.20 6.58
C TYR A 204 -15.76 12.21 7.12
N GLU A 205 -16.98 12.68 7.38
CA GLU A 205 -18.13 11.80 7.55
C GLU A 205 -18.46 11.14 6.21
N PHE A 206 -18.67 9.83 6.23
CA PHE A 206 -19.00 9.05 5.06
C PHE A 206 -20.38 8.44 5.18
N ASN A 207 -21.24 8.73 4.21
CA ASN A 207 -22.53 8.07 4.06
C ASN A 207 -22.40 6.91 3.06
N GLY A 208 -22.33 5.67 3.55
CA GLY A 208 -22.15 4.49 2.71
C GLY A 208 -23.31 4.19 1.76
N HIS A 209 -24.51 4.75 1.99
CA HIS A 209 -25.67 4.57 1.10
C HIS A 209 -25.59 5.50 -0.12
N THR A 210 -25.33 6.78 0.09
CA THR A 210 -25.19 7.78 -0.97
C THR A 210 -23.77 7.88 -1.51
N ARG A 211 -22.78 7.33 -0.80
CA ARG A 211 -21.33 7.40 -1.06
C ARG A 211 -20.80 8.84 -1.06
N THR A 212 -21.40 9.67 -0.22
CA THR A 212 -21.00 11.07 -0.06
C THR A 212 -20.03 11.24 1.10
N LEU A 213 -19.03 12.09 0.88
CA LEU A 213 -18.09 12.58 1.89
C LEU A 213 -18.48 14.01 2.27
N THR A 214 -18.49 14.32 3.57
CA THR A 214 -18.65 15.68 4.08
C THR A 214 -17.64 15.92 5.19
N PRO A 215 -17.08 17.13 5.36
CA PRO A 215 -16.20 17.42 6.48
C PRO A 215 -16.86 17.07 7.82
N ALA A 216 -16.15 16.37 8.69
CA ALA A 216 -16.63 16.08 10.04
C ALA A 216 -16.75 17.34 10.88
N LYS A 217 -17.42 17.24 12.02
CA LYS A 217 -17.58 18.37 12.97
C LYS A 217 -16.23 18.94 13.42
N VAL A 218 -15.22 18.08 13.62
CA VAL A 218 -13.80 18.45 13.76
C VAL A 218 -13.13 17.99 12.48
N PRO A 219 -12.94 18.87 11.48
CA PRO A 219 -12.64 18.46 10.11
C PRO A 219 -11.18 17.99 9.90
N PHE A 220 -10.30 18.23 10.85
CA PHE A 220 -8.91 17.77 10.79
C PHE A 220 -8.23 17.78 12.16
N GLU A 221 -7.20 16.96 12.28
CA GLU A 221 -6.15 17.01 13.32
C GLU A 221 -4.90 17.62 12.70
N SER A 222 -4.30 18.61 13.40
CA SER A 222 -3.08 19.28 12.94
C SER A 222 -1.84 18.62 13.51
N LEU A 223 -0.82 18.43 12.68
CA LEU A 223 0.50 17.99 13.09
C LEU A 223 1.47 19.18 13.23
N PRO A 224 2.62 19.00 13.90
CA PRO A 224 3.69 20.00 13.87
C PRO A 224 4.08 20.35 12.43
N PRO A 225 4.32 21.64 12.14
CA PRO A 225 4.71 22.07 10.80
C PRO A 225 5.95 21.34 10.26
N GLY A 226 5.90 20.86 9.04
CA GLY A 226 6.98 20.11 8.40
C GLY A 226 6.99 18.61 8.70
N SER A 227 5.92 18.06 9.26
CA SER A 227 5.80 16.63 9.55
C SER A 227 5.62 15.78 8.30
N GLY A 228 4.80 16.22 7.33
CA GLY A 228 4.45 15.47 6.13
C GLY A 228 3.74 14.15 6.45
N PRO A 229 2.48 14.16 6.94
CA PRO A 229 1.71 12.93 7.20
C PRO A 229 1.62 12.09 5.93
N ARG A 230 1.91 10.78 6.03
CA ARG A 230 1.97 9.93 4.85
C ARG A 230 0.92 8.83 4.86
N HIS A 231 1.08 7.82 5.70
CA HIS A 231 0.16 6.70 5.76
C HIS A 231 -0.35 6.47 7.17
N ILE A 232 -1.58 5.98 7.27
CA ILE A 232 -2.26 5.64 8.52
C ILE A 232 -2.80 4.22 8.49
N SER A 233 -2.91 3.61 9.67
CA SER A 233 -3.51 2.30 9.86
C SER A 233 -4.37 2.29 11.12
N PHE A 234 -5.62 1.87 11.00
CA PHE A 234 -6.46 1.58 12.16
C PHE A 234 -6.09 0.24 12.78
N ALA A 235 -6.08 0.19 14.11
CA ALA A 235 -6.03 -1.08 14.82
C ALA A 235 -7.35 -1.87 14.64
N PRO A 236 -7.31 -3.21 14.66
CA PRO A 236 -8.51 -4.04 14.58
C PRO A 236 -9.49 -3.82 15.73
N ASP A 237 -9.05 -3.24 16.84
CA ASP A 237 -9.91 -2.89 17.98
C ASP A 237 -10.82 -1.69 17.71
N GLY A 238 -10.61 -0.96 16.62
CA GLY A 238 -11.37 0.23 16.24
C GLY A 238 -11.18 1.42 17.16
N LYS A 239 -10.20 1.40 18.07
CA LYS A 239 -9.96 2.43 19.10
C LYS A 239 -8.63 3.16 18.92
N HIS A 240 -7.73 2.62 18.13
CA HIS A 240 -6.40 3.20 17.92
C HIS A 240 -6.10 3.40 16.45
N LEU A 241 -5.40 4.49 16.15
CA LEU A 241 -4.89 4.83 14.84
C LEU A 241 -3.38 5.07 14.93
N TYR A 242 -2.65 4.60 13.96
CA TYR A 242 -1.21 4.78 13.83
C TYR A 242 -0.90 5.58 12.57
N LEU A 243 -0.15 6.65 12.71
CA LEU A 243 0.31 7.51 11.62
C LEU A 243 1.82 7.42 11.50
N LEU A 244 2.31 7.32 10.27
CA LEU A 244 3.71 7.56 9.91
C LEU A 244 3.82 8.86 9.11
N THR A 245 4.73 9.74 9.53
CA THR A 245 5.07 10.95 8.78
C THR A 245 6.25 10.68 7.84
N GLU A 246 6.27 11.31 6.67
CA GLU A 246 7.37 11.16 5.73
C GLU A 246 8.58 12.01 6.13
N LEU A 247 8.38 13.32 6.35
CA LEU A 247 9.49 14.27 6.49
C LEU A 247 10.23 14.15 7.81
N THR A 248 9.53 13.86 8.90
CA THR A 248 10.13 13.69 10.24
C THR A 248 10.33 12.23 10.61
N ALA A 249 9.72 11.30 9.87
CA ALA A 249 9.69 9.88 10.19
C ALA A 249 9.27 9.60 11.64
N GLU A 250 8.25 10.32 12.10
CA GLU A 250 7.60 10.09 13.39
C GLU A 250 6.45 9.11 13.25
N LEU A 251 6.30 8.27 14.26
CA LEU A 251 5.10 7.51 14.52
C LEU A 251 4.25 8.25 15.55
N ARG A 252 2.97 8.40 15.26
CA ARG A 252 1.98 8.97 16.17
C ARG A 252 0.87 7.98 16.40
N VAL A 253 0.56 7.75 17.68
CA VAL A 253 -0.55 6.90 18.13
C VAL A 253 -1.67 7.81 18.58
N TYR A 254 -2.84 7.61 18.02
CA TYR A 254 -4.05 8.32 18.41
C TYR A 254 -5.08 7.35 18.99
N ARG A 255 -5.80 7.81 20.01
CA ARG A 255 -7.09 7.22 20.36
C ARG A 255 -8.13 7.74 19.38
N TRP A 256 -8.96 6.85 18.90
CA TRP A 256 -10.03 7.15 17.96
C TRP A 256 -11.39 7.03 18.62
N ASP A 257 -12.20 8.08 18.51
CA ASP A 257 -13.61 8.07 18.92
C ASP A 257 -14.50 7.98 17.66
N ALA A 258 -14.97 6.77 17.34
CA ALA A 258 -15.83 6.50 16.20
C ALA A 258 -17.24 7.14 16.32
N SER A 259 -17.63 7.67 17.48
CA SER A 259 -18.91 8.37 17.66
C SER A 259 -18.86 9.85 17.24
N SER A 260 -17.68 10.45 17.28
CA SER A 260 -17.49 11.87 17.00
C SER A 260 -16.48 12.17 15.89
N GLY A 261 -15.72 11.17 15.43
CA GLY A 261 -14.63 11.35 14.48
C GLY A 261 -13.41 12.08 15.10
N HIS A 262 -13.24 12.00 16.43
CA HIS A 262 -12.19 12.73 17.14
C HIS A 262 -10.92 11.88 17.31
N LEU A 263 -9.76 12.53 17.11
CA LEU A 263 -8.42 11.98 17.33
C LEU A 263 -7.83 12.61 18.60
N GLU A 264 -7.40 11.77 19.56
CA GLU A 264 -6.65 12.19 20.74
C GLU A 264 -5.24 11.62 20.68
N LEU A 265 -4.21 12.46 20.59
CA LEU A 265 -2.82 12.04 20.56
C LEU A 265 -2.43 11.35 21.86
N ALA A 266 -1.97 10.08 21.78
CA ALA A 266 -1.58 9.26 22.92
C ALA A 266 -0.07 9.05 23.03
N GLN A 267 0.66 9.04 21.89
CA GLN A 267 2.10 8.84 21.86
C GLN A 267 2.70 9.45 20.61
N THR A 268 3.93 9.96 20.72
CA THR A 268 4.81 10.31 19.59
C THR A 268 6.17 9.68 19.84
N LEU A 269 6.73 9.05 18.80
CA LEU A 269 8.09 8.50 18.84
C LEU A 269 8.77 8.64 17.46
N SER A 270 10.10 8.83 17.47
CA SER A 270 10.89 8.81 16.24
C SER A 270 11.03 7.36 15.75
N ALA A 271 10.82 7.12 14.46
CA ALA A 271 11.15 5.83 13.85
C ALA A 271 12.66 5.66 13.58
N TYR A 272 13.45 6.71 13.70
CA TYR A 272 14.92 6.65 13.67
C TYR A 272 15.49 6.50 15.08
N PRO A 273 16.66 5.87 15.23
CA PRO A 273 17.35 5.76 16.54
C PRO A 273 17.61 7.14 17.16
N ALA A 274 17.68 7.19 18.49
CA ALA A 274 17.91 8.46 19.22
C ALA A 274 19.27 9.10 18.90
N ASP A 275 20.27 8.28 18.55
CA ASP A 275 21.63 8.68 18.17
C ASP A 275 21.80 8.91 16.66
N TYR A 276 20.71 8.90 15.90
CA TYR A 276 20.77 9.14 14.47
C TYR A 276 21.28 10.55 14.15
N SER A 277 22.39 10.61 13.44
CA SER A 277 23.09 11.85 13.05
C SER A 277 23.06 12.12 11.54
N GLY A 278 22.32 11.33 10.77
CA GLY A 278 22.16 11.53 9.32
C GLY A 278 21.29 12.73 8.96
N ASN A 279 21.28 13.08 7.68
CA ASN A 279 20.63 14.30 7.19
C ASN A 279 19.26 14.05 6.53
N GLN A 280 18.91 12.79 6.22
CA GLN A 280 17.70 12.45 5.50
C GLN A 280 16.85 11.41 6.23
N LYS A 281 15.90 11.89 7.02
CA LYS A 281 14.82 11.04 7.53
C LYS A 281 13.74 10.93 6.47
N SER A 282 13.20 9.74 6.27
CA SER A 282 12.03 9.55 5.42
C SER A 282 11.25 8.30 5.85
N GLY A 283 10.05 8.51 6.39
CA GLY A 283 9.07 7.44 6.59
C GLY A 283 8.45 7.06 5.26
N ALA A 284 8.15 5.77 5.06
CA ALA A 284 7.49 5.31 3.84
C ALA A 284 6.17 4.60 4.12
N GLU A 285 6.21 3.36 4.52
CA GLU A 285 5.00 2.55 4.66
C GLU A 285 4.81 2.05 6.07
N ILE A 286 3.56 1.79 6.43
CA ILE A 286 3.12 1.24 7.69
C ILE A 286 2.20 0.05 7.42
N ALA A 287 2.49 -1.09 8.03
CA ALA A 287 1.67 -2.28 7.96
C ALA A 287 1.45 -2.87 9.35
N MET A 288 0.26 -3.39 9.62
CA MET A 288 -0.09 -3.98 10.91
C MET A 288 -0.31 -5.47 10.78
N SER A 289 0.13 -6.24 11.77
CA SER A 289 -0.24 -7.65 11.88
C SER A 289 -1.76 -7.79 12.00
N ARG A 290 -2.31 -8.86 11.42
CA ARG A 290 -3.77 -9.08 11.38
C ARG A 290 -4.44 -9.10 12.76
N ASP A 291 -3.72 -9.52 13.78
CA ASP A 291 -4.18 -9.58 15.16
C ASP A 291 -3.95 -8.28 15.94
N GLY A 292 -3.39 -7.26 15.31
CA GLY A 292 -3.15 -5.94 15.90
C GLY A 292 -2.07 -5.91 16.98
N ARG A 293 -1.19 -6.93 17.06
CA ARG A 293 -0.14 -6.97 18.08
C ARG A 293 1.17 -6.32 17.65
N PHE A 294 1.41 -6.19 16.35
CA PHE A 294 2.66 -5.69 15.80
C PHE A 294 2.43 -4.69 14.69
N LEU A 295 3.30 -3.69 14.64
CA LEU A 295 3.35 -2.69 13.59
C LEU A 295 4.71 -2.74 12.90
N TYR A 296 4.71 -2.74 11.58
CA TYR A 296 5.89 -2.74 10.73
C TYR A 296 5.98 -1.41 9.99
N VAL A 297 7.17 -0.86 9.93
CA VAL A 297 7.44 0.43 9.32
C VAL A 297 8.63 0.31 8.39
N SER A 298 8.54 0.87 7.19
CA SER A 298 9.70 1.03 6.32
C SER A 298 10.22 2.46 6.33
N LEU A 299 11.54 2.59 6.35
CA LEU A 299 12.27 3.87 6.35
C LEU A 299 13.18 3.93 5.13
N ARG A 300 13.16 5.08 4.47
CA ARG A 300 14.02 5.45 3.34
C ARG A 300 15.06 6.49 3.76
N GLY A 301 15.75 7.06 2.80
CA GLY A 301 16.75 8.09 3.03
C GLY A 301 18.12 7.48 3.37
N ASP A 302 18.73 7.88 4.48
CA ASP A 302 20.05 7.37 4.85
C ASP A 302 20.01 5.94 5.41
N GLN A 303 18.85 5.47 5.83
CA GLN A 303 18.68 4.14 6.42
C GLN A 303 17.52 3.39 5.74
N ASP A 304 17.84 2.56 4.75
CA ASP A 304 16.87 1.65 4.13
C ASP A 304 16.61 0.49 5.09
N SER A 305 15.66 0.66 6.01
CA SER A 305 15.40 -0.28 7.10
C SER A 305 13.94 -0.54 7.35
N LEU A 306 13.69 -1.67 8.01
CA LEU A 306 12.39 -2.04 8.57
C LEU A 306 12.48 -1.95 10.09
N VAL A 307 11.46 -1.38 10.71
CA VAL A 307 11.33 -1.31 12.17
C VAL A 307 10.07 -2.02 12.59
N VAL A 308 10.18 -2.88 13.58
CA VAL A 308 9.05 -3.64 14.14
C VAL A 308 8.76 -3.11 15.53
N TYR A 309 7.49 -2.83 15.77
CA TYR A 309 6.98 -2.40 17.07
C TYR A 309 5.98 -3.41 17.60
N SER A 310 6.05 -3.67 18.91
CA SER A 310 4.94 -4.30 19.62
C SER A 310 3.90 -3.24 20.00
N ILE A 311 2.62 -3.64 19.99
CA ILE A 311 1.48 -2.81 20.36
C ILE A 311 0.98 -3.25 21.73
N ALA A 312 1.00 -2.37 22.72
CA ALA A 312 0.50 -2.64 24.05
C ALA A 312 -1.03 -2.76 24.05
N ARG A 313 -1.54 -3.92 24.48
CA ARG A 313 -2.97 -4.16 24.53
C ARG A 313 -3.67 -3.12 25.43
N GLY A 314 -4.74 -2.53 24.95
CA GLY A 314 -5.59 -1.56 25.66
C GLY A 314 -5.12 -0.11 25.58
N THR A 315 -3.81 0.18 25.55
CA THR A 315 -3.30 1.55 25.42
C THR A 315 -2.89 1.89 23.99
N GLY A 316 -2.67 0.90 23.13
CA GLY A 316 -2.19 1.08 21.77
C GLY A 316 -0.74 1.54 21.67
N GLN A 317 -0.03 1.73 22.79
CA GLN A 317 1.33 2.25 22.79
C GLN A 317 2.31 1.33 22.09
N LEU A 318 3.26 1.94 21.35
CA LEU A 318 4.29 1.26 20.58
C LEU A 318 5.59 1.17 21.37
N SER A 319 6.25 0.00 21.26
CA SER A 319 7.63 -0.21 21.71
C SER A 319 8.42 -0.91 20.62
N GLU A 320 9.57 -0.34 20.22
CA GLU A 320 10.45 -0.97 19.22
C GLU A 320 10.98 -2.30 19.75
N ILE A 321 10.86 -3.36 18.94
CA ILE A 321 11.32 -4.71 19.29
C ILE A 321 12.37 -5.25 18.32
N GLN A 322 12.48 -4.64 17.13
CA GLN A 322 13.48 -5.03 16.14
C GLN A 322 13.67 -3.93 15.09
N ARG A 323 14.93 -3.82 14.61
CA ARG A 323 15.29 -3.04 13.42
C ARG A 323 16.19 -3.89 12.55
N VAL A 324 15.90 -3.97 11.25
CA VAL A 324 16.66 -4.77 10.27
C VAL A 324 16.82 -3.99 8.96
N SER A 325 17.82 -4.33 8.16
CA SER A 325 17.92 -3.81 6.79
C SER A 325 16.75 -4.26 5.94
N ALA A 326 16.28 -3.41 5.03
CA ALA A 326 15.26 -3.75 4.03
C ALA A 326 15.76 -4.71 2.93
N LEU A 327 17.05 -5.04 2.92
CA LEU A 327 17.74 -5.83 1.90
C LEU A 327 17.64 -5.24 0.47
N GLY A 328 17.45 -3.92 0.40
CA GLY A 328 17.35 -3.16 -0.84
C GLY A 328 17.39 -1.67 -0.56
N LYS A 329 17.14 -0.86 -1.60
CA LYS A 329 17.22 0.60 -1.53
C LYS A 329 15.84 1.22 -1.75
N ALA A 330 15.54 2.26 -0.96
CA ALA A 330 14.26 2.97 -0.95
C ALA A 330 13.07 2.02 -0.77
N PRO A 331 12.91 1.35 0.41
CA PRO A 331 11.76 0.50 0.69
C PRO A 331 10.48 1.35 0.71
N TRP A 332 9.82 1.41 -0.45
CA TRP A 332 8.70 2.31 -0.71
C TRP A 332 7.39 1.82 -0.10
N SER A 333 7.15 0.51 -0.20
CA SER A 333 5.96 -0.13 0.33
C SER A 333 6.30 -1.47 0.97
N ILE A 334 5.57 -1.84 2.00
CA ILE A 334 5.60 -3.14 2.64
C ILE A 334 4.20 -3.74 2.70
N ALA A 335 4.09 -5.05 2.54
CA ALA A 335 2.81 -5.74 2.64
C ALA A 335 2.98 -7.09 3.34
N ILE A 336 2.09 -7.37 4.30
CA ILE A 336 2.02 -8.67 4.98
C ILE A 336 1.08 -9.57 4.20
N ASP A 337 1.48 -10.82 3.96
CA ASP A 337 0.62 -11.79 3.31
C ASP A 337 -0.67 -12.06 4.10
N PRO A 338 -1.75 -12.52 3.47
CA PRO A 338 -3.03 -12.75 4.16
C PRO A 338 -2.97 -13.75 5.32
N ALA A 339 -1.97 -14.64 5.35
CA ALA A 339 -1.75 -15.56 6.46
C ALA A 339 -0.93 -14.95 7.61
N GLY A 340 -0.33 -13.78 7.44
CA GLY A 340 0.47 -13.08 8.44
C GLY A 340 1.83 -13.72 8.71
N ARG A 341 2.39 -14.46 7.75
CA ARG A 341 3.66 -15.19 7.89
C ARG A 341 4.82 -14.57 7.14
N TRP A 342 4.52 -13.70 6.19
CA TRP A 342 5.51 -13.16 5.29
C TRP A 342 5.30 -11.66 5.09
N LEU A 343 6.40 -10.91 5.09
CA LEU A 343 6.42 -9.49 4.77
C LEU A 343 7.21 -9.30 3.48
N PHE A 344 6.55 -8.69 2.50
CA PHE A 344 7.13 -8.27 1.23
C PHE A 344 7.57 -6.82 1.32
N VAL A 345 8.73 -6.50 0.75
CA VAL A 345 9.29 -5.14 0.75
C VAL A 345 9.59 -4.73 -0.69
N ALA A 346 8.90 -3.74 -1.19
CA ALA A 346 9.14 -3.16 -2.51
C ALA A 346 10.25 -2.10 -2.40
N ASN A 347 11.45 -2.45 -2.83
CA ASN A 347 12.65 -1.62 -2.80
C ASN A 347 12.79 -0.88 -4.13
N GLU A 348 12.22 0.32 -4.22
CA GLU A 348 12.05 1.08 -5.47
C GLU A 348 13.37 1.33 -6.19
N ALA A 349 14.38 1.83 -5.48
CA ALA A 349 15.64 2.24 -6.09
C ALA A 349 16.61 1.09 -6.39
N SER A 350 16.41 -0.11 -5.82
CA SER A 350 17.20 -1.30 -6.14
C SER A 350 16.50 -2.27 -7.09
N ASN A 351 15.30 -1.90 -7.63
CA ASN A 351 14.55 -2.75 -8.56
C ASN A 351 14.30 -4.16 -8.03
N SER A 352 13.98 -4.28 -6.74
CA SER A 352 13.80 -5.57 -6.08
C SER A 352 12.62 -5.59 -5.13
N VAL A 353 11.98 -6.76 -5.02
CA VAL A 353 11.07 -7.06 -3.93
C VAL A 353 11.71 -8.13 -3.07
N THR A 354 11.96 -7.84 -1.80
CA THR A 354 12.57 -8.77 -0.84
C THR A 354 11.52 -9.36 0.09
N LEU A 355 11.79 -10.56 0.62
CA LEU A 355 10.86 -11.33 1.44
C LEU A 355 11.45 -11.60 2.82
N PHE A 356 10.64 -11.40 3.84
CA PHE A 356 10.96 -11.72 5.23
C PHE A 356 9.93 -12.71 5.79
N GLY A 357 10.41 -13.70 6.55
CA GLY A 357 9.55 -14.50 7.42
C GLY A 357 9.11 -13.68 8.63
N VAL A 358 7.84 -13.79 9.00
CA VAL A 358 7.27 -13.17 10.21
C VAL A 358 7.05 -14.24 11.27
N ASP A 359 7.67 -14.09 12.43
CA ASP A 359 7.36 -14.93 13.59
C ASP A 359 6.02 -14.47 14.22
N PRO A 360 4.97 -15.27 14.17
CA PRO A 360 3.66 -14.85 14.66
C PRO A 360 3.61 -14.66 16.18
N ALA A 361 4.56 -15.21 16.94
CA ALA A 361 4.57 -15.08 18.40
C ALA A 361 5.23 -13.76 18.84
N SER A 362 6.36 -13.40 18.24
CA SER A 362 7.17 -12.23 18.60
C SER A 362 7.02 -11.05 17.64
N GLY A 363 6.42 -11.23 16.48
CA GLY A 363 6.35 -10.24 15.39
C GLY A 363 7.67 -10.01 14.66
N LYS A 364 8.76 -10.65 15.07
CA LYS A 364 10.10 -10.41 14.53
C LYS A 364 10.22 -10.91 13.10
N LEU A 365 11.02 -10.18 12.33
CA LEU A 365 11.34 -10.48 10.94
C LEU A 365 12.62 -11.30 10.84
N THR A 366 12.61 -12.30 9.98
CA THR A 366 13.79 -13.07 9.57
C THR A 366 13.99 -12.88 8.07
N ALA A 367 15.16 -12.40 7.68
CA ALA A 367 15.54 -12.25 6.28
C ALA A 367 15.54 -13.61 5.56
N THR A 368 15.14 -13.61 4.29
CA THR A 368 15.26 -14.78 3.41
C THR A 368 16.11 -14.44 2.18
N ASP A 369 16.51 -15.45 1.43
CA ASP A 369 17.18 -15.27 0.13
C ASP A 369 16.19 -15.07 -1.02
N ALA A 370 14.88 -15.17 -0.76
CA ALA A 370 13.84 -15.02 -1.77
C ALA A 370 13.67 -13.55 -2.17
N SER A 371 13.75 -13.28 -3.46
CA SER A 371 13.54 -11.95 -4.00
C SER A 371 13.01 -11.99 -5.43
N LEU A 372 12.39 -10.90 -5.87
CA LEU A 372 11.97 -10.69 -7.26
C LEU A 372 12.73 -9.49 -7.83
N SER A 373 13.20 -9.61 -9.07
CA SER A 373 13.73 -8.47 -9.83
C SER A 373 12.58 -7.83 -10.60
N ILE A 374 12.19 -6.61 -10.22
CA ILE A 374 11.08 -5.86 -10.82
C ILE A 374 11.49 -4.39 -10.87
N PRO A 375 11.34 -3.70 -12.02
CA PRO A 375 11.75 -2.31 -12.13
C PRO A 375 10.90 -1.40 -11.24
N ARG A 376 11.55 -0.63 -10.38
CA ARG A 376 10.97 0.40 -9.50
C ARG A 376 9.66 -0.03 -8.82
N PRO A 377 9.64 -1.12 -8.04
CA PRO A 377 8.42 -1.62 -7.39
C PRO A 377 7.99 -0.67 -6.27
N VAL A 378 6.68 -0.34 -6.19
CA VAL A 378 6.14 0.62 -5.21
C VAL A 378 4.87 0.17 -4.51
N ALA A 379 4.23 -0.90 -4.97
CA ALA A 379 3.02 -1.42 -4.38
C ALA A 379 3.02 -2.95 -4.42
N VAL A 380 2.48 -3.58 -3.37
CA VAL A 380 2.32 -5.04 -3.29
C VAL A 380 0.92 -5.35 -2.81
N THR A 381 0.22 -6.27 -3.49
CA THR A 381 -1.06 -6.81 -3.03
C THR A 381 -1.16 -8.30 -3.33
N PHE A 382 -2.09 -8.98 -2.67
CA PHE A 382 -2.25 -10.44 -2.76
C PHE A 382 -3.64 -10.79 -3.27
N TYR A 383 -3.71 -11.86 -4.04
CA TYR A 383 -4.95 -12.54 -4.32
C TYR A 383 -4.89 -13.96 -3.76
N ALA A 384 -5.64 -14.18 -2.67
CA ALA A 384 -5.84 -15.48 -2.07
C ALA A 384 -7.13 -16.10 -2.64
N ARG A 385 -7.03 -17.27 -3.25
CA ARG A 385 -8.23 -18.04 -3.65
C ARG A 385 -9.10 -18.31 -2.42
N ARG A 386 -10.26 -17.66 -2.31
CA ARG A 386 -11.22 -18.01 -1.26
C ARG A 386 -11.83 -19.37 -1.56
N ARG A 387 -11.86 -20.23 -0.54
CA ARG A 387 -12.70 -21.43 -0.58
C ARG A 387 -14.16 -20.97 -0.66
N VAL A 388 -14.84 -21.30 -1.75
CA VAL A 388 -16.30 -21.36 -1.71
C VAL A 388 -16.60 -22.48 -0.70
N ARG A 389 -17.12 -22.13 0.47
CA ARG A 389 -17.68 -23.14 1.37
C ARG A 389 -18.91 -23.67 0.63
N SER A 390 -18.80 -24.91 0.10
CA SER A 390 -19.93 -25.71 -0.37
C SER A 390 -20.88 -26.00 0.77
#